data_838c2283d38f27dc254f0e1613c8ce23
#
_entry.id   838c2283d38f27dc254f0e1613c8ce23
#
_cell.length_a   1.000
_cell.length_b   1.000
_cell.length_c   1.000
_cell.angle_alpha   90.00
_cell.angle_beta   90.00
_cell.angle_gamma   90.00
#
_symmetry.space_group_name_H-M   'P 1'
#
loop_
_entity.id
_entity.type
_entity.pdbx_description
1 polymer ?
#
loop_
_entity_poly.entity_id
_entity_poly.type
_entity_poly.pdbx_seq_one_letter_code
_entity_poly.pdbx_strand_id
1 'polypeptide(L)'
;SDLGKWAKIRVKQEGIYQITPTFLRKLGFNSPERVKVYGYGGLQQNEVLAFGAESAAIDSKRVADDLAEVPTLRNDGKILFWAEGTTRRTYDHYRKRWTLSQNNYSAYSYYFITEGESPLTVEQLPAVAANGQATRNTVPYAVTLDKDEAGFYEVGRRFFDGHDFAQGNSRNFKLDVPDLDTTSADALSIEISWGASSATGTTTAEFKLNGA
;
A
#
# COMPACT_ATOMS: atom_id res chain seq x y z
N SER A 1 10.10 -22.69 -11.60
CA SER A 1 9.70 -23.78 -10.71
C SER A 1 9.29 -24.98 -11.53
N ASP A 2 9.73 -26.13 -11.13
CA ASP A 2 9.48 -27.41 -11.79
C ASP A 2 8.05 -27.94 -11.55
N LEU A 3 7.22 -27.16 -10.86
CA LEU A 3 5.92 -27.56 -10.34
C LEU A 3 4.76 -27.03 -11.20
N GLY A 4 4.83 -27.21 -12.50
CA GLY A 4 3.68 -27.00 -13.34
C GLY A 4 3.52 -25.57 -13.86
N LYS A 5 2.29 -25.19 -14.18
CA LYS A 5 1.94 -23.95 -14.83
C LYS A 5 1.79 -22.80 -13.83
N TRP A 6 2.41 -21.66 -14.14
CA TRP A 6 2.31 -20.44 -13.36
C TRP A 6 1.81 -19.28 -14.21
N ALA A 7 1.01 -18.42 -13.63
CA ALA A 7 0.64 -17.15 -14.22
C ALA A 7 0.90 -16.00 -13.24
N LYS A 8 1.47 -14.90 -13.74
CA LYS A 8 1.73 -13.69 -12.98
C LYS A 8 0.57 -12.71 -13.18
N ILE A 9 0.00 -12.22 -12.10
CA ILE A 9 -1.05 -11.20 -12.12
C ILE A 9 -0.53 -9.91 -11.50
N ARG A 10 -1.00 -8.80 -12.03
CA ARG A 10 -0.59 -7.45 -11.64
C ARG A 10 -1.69 -6.77 -10.85
N VAL A 11 -1.34 -6.17 -9.73
CA VAL A 11 -2.23 -5.45 -8.84
C VAL A 11 -1.75 -4.00 -8.69
N LYS A 12 -2.64 -3.05 -8.86
CA LYS A 12 -2.30 -1.61 -8.79
C LYS A 12 -2.49 -1.03 -7.39
N GLN A 13 -3.53 -1.46 -6.70
CA GLN A 13 -3.91 -0.91 -5.39
C GLN A 13 -4.23 -2.05 -4.43
N GLU A 14 -4.14 -1.78 -3.14
CA GLU A 14 -4.59 -2.73 -2.12
C GLU A 14 -6.11 -2.94 -2.21
N GLY A 15 -6.55 -4.11 -1.86
CA GLY A 15 -7.98 -4.44 -1.80
C GLY A 15 -8.29 -5.92 -2.04
N ILE A 16 -9.58 -6.20 -2.06
CA ILE A 16 -10.08 -7.55 -2.38
C ILE A 16 -10.15 -7.70 -3.89
N TYR A 17 -9.42 -8.67 -4.39
CA TYR A 17 -9.40 -9.03 -5.80
C TYR A 17 -10.17 -10.30 -6.06
N GLN A 18 -10.85 -10.33 -7.19
CA GLN A 18 -11.65 -11.46 -7.64
C GLN A 18 -11.02 -12.09 -8.88
N ILE A 19 -10.76 -13.39 -8.79
CA ILE A 19 -10.36 -14.22 -9.91
C ILE A 19 -11.58 -15.04 -10.34
N THR A 20 -12.03 -14.84 -11.58
CA THR A 20 -13.22 -15.52 -12.11
C THR A 20 -12.83 -16.82 -12.82
N PRO A 21 -13.74 -17.81 -12.90
CA PRO A 21 -13.51 -19.01 -13.68
C PRO A 21 -13.19 -18.74 -15.16
N THR A 22 -13.81 -17.70 -15.73
CA THR A 22 -13.53 -17.29 -17.10
C THR A 22 -12.11 -16.78 -17.28
N PHE A 23 -11.61 -16.01 -16.32
CA PHE A 23 -10.23 -15.53 -16.33
C PHE A 23 -9.24 -16.70 -16.18
N LEU A 24 -9.52 -17.62 -15.28
CA LEU A 24 -8.69 -18.83 -15.08
C LEU A 24 -8.60 -19.67 -16.36
N ARG A 25 -9.73 -19.91 -17.03
CA ARG A 25 -9.73 -20.65 -18.30
C ARG A 25 -8.91 -19.97 -19.39
N LYS A 26 -8.95 -18.63 -19.48
CA LYS A 26 -8.11 -17.88 -20.42
C LYS A 26 -6.62 -18.06 -20.15
N LEU A 27 -6.24 -18.24 -18.89
CA LEU A 27 -4.87 -18.56 -18.47
C LEU A 27 -4.56 -20.06 -18.58
N GLY A 28 -5.57 -20.89 -18.90
CA GLY A 28 -5.47 -22.34 -19.08
C GLY A 28 -5.45 -23.10 -17.77
N PHE A 29 -6.03 -22.56 -16.70
CA PHE A 29 -6.33 -23.27 -15.46
C PHE A 29 -7.75 -23.83 -15.56
N ASN A 30 -7.90 -25.13 -15.35
CA ASN A 30 -9.17 -25.81 -15.55
C ASN A 30 -9.82 -26.27 -14.24
N SER A 31 -9.06 -26.24 -13.14
CA SER A 31 -9.49 -26.69 -11.81
C SER A 31 -9.48 -25.53 -10.82
N PRO A 32 -10.49 -24.63 -10.85
CA PRO A 32 -10.51 -23.46 -9.96
C PRO A 32 -10.38 -23.79 -8.49
N GLU A 33 -10.90 -24.95 -8.08
CA GLU A 33 -10.82 -25.45 -6.69
C GLU A 33 -9.40 -25.75 -6.24
N ARG A 34 -8.48 -25.99 -7.18
CA ARG A 34 -7.06 -26.28 -6.92
C ARG A 34 -6.16 -25.07 -7.08
N VAL A 35 -6.70 -23.92 -7.51
CA VAL A 35 -5.90 -22.73 -7.75
C VAL A 35 -5.40 -22.15 -6.42
N LYS A 36 -4.11 -21.89 -6.34
CA LYS A 36 -3.40 -21.25 -5.24
C LYS A 36 -2.92 -19.87 -5.67
N VAL A 37 -2.92 -18.94 -4.75
CA VAL A 37 -2.41 -17.58 -4.95
C VAL A 37 -1.17 -17.40 -4.09
N TYR A 38 -0.09 -16.89 -4.66
CA TYR A 38 1.18 -16.66 -3.97
C TYR A 38 1.59 -15.19 -4.11
N GLY A 39 2.22 -14.65 -3.10
CA GLY A 39 2.76 -13.29 -3.10
C GLY A 39 2.82 -12.69 -1.70
N TYR A 40 3.46 -11.56 -1.58
CA TYR A 40 3.61 -10.81 -0.32
C TYR A 40 3.43 -9.30 -0.50
N GLY A 41 2.72 -8.90 -1.54
CA GLY A 41 2.47 -7.49 -1.84
C GLY A 41 3.55 -6.84 -2.69
N GLY A 42 3.56 -5.53 -2.69
CA GLY A 42 4.43 -4.73 -3.54
C GLY A 42 5.25 -3.70 -2.79
N LEU A 43 5.37 -3.81 -1.46
CA LEU A 43 6.27 -2.93 -0.71
C LEU A 43 7.72 -3.21 -1.04
N GLN A 44 8.53 -2.16 -0.98
CA GLN A 44 9.97 -2.28 -1.10
C GLN A 44 10.52 -3.13 0.03
N GLN A 45 11.42 -4.04 -0.29
CA GLN A 45 12.17 -4.79 0.71
C GLN A 45 13.16 -3.87 1.44
N ASN A 46 13.55 -4.25 2.64
CA ASN A 46 14.56 -3.53 3.38
C ASN A 46 15.90 -3.53 2.61
N GLU A 47 16.57 -2.40 2.59
CA GLU A 47 17.89 -2.26 1.94
C GLU A 47 18.96 -3.15 2.60
N VAL A 48 18.83 -3.36 3.91
CA VAL A 48 19.72 -4.24 4.66
C VAL A 48 18.97 -5.51 4.98
N LEU A 49 19.41 -6.60 4.36
CA LEU A 49 18.94 -7.94 4.67
C LEU A 49 19.75 -8.45 5.87
N ALA A 50 19.21 -8.28 7.06
CA ALA A 50 19.83 -8.81 8.26
C ALA A 50 19.26 -10.20 8.58
N PHE A 51 20.13 -11.19 8.69
CA PHE A 51 19.78 -12.52 9.09
C PHE A 51 20.33 -12.79 10.51
N GLY A 52 19.52 -13.40 11.37
CA GLY A 52 19.93 -13.79 12.73
C GLY A 52 19.26 -13.01 13.86
N ALA A 53 19.76 -13.19 15.07
CA ALA A 53 19.13 -12.64 16.29
C ALA A 53 19.10 -11.10 16.36
N GLU A 54 20.00 -10.42 15.69
CA GLU A 54 20.03 -8.96 15.59
C GLU A 54 18.97 -8.41 14.63
N SER A 55 18.38 -9.27 13.80
CA SER A 55 17.31 -8.90 12.88
C SER A 55 15.95 -8.74 13.56
N ALA A 56 15.83 -9.02 14.84
CA ALA A 56 14.60 -8.88 15.61
C ALA A 56 14.09 -7.42 15.66
N ALA A 57 14.95 -6.44 15.43
CA ALA A 57 14.59 -5.02 15.32
C ALA A 57 14.15 -4.62 13.90
N ILE A 58 14.43 -5.45 12.91
CA ILE A 58 14.00 -5.26 11.53
C ILE A 58 12.83 -6.21 11.33
N ASP A 59 11.71 -5.71 10.87
CA ASP A 59 10.50 -6.50 10.59
C ASP A 59 10.87 -7.70 9.68
N SER A 60 11.24 -8.81 10.31
CA SER A 60 11.71 -10.03 9.64
C SER A 60 10.66 -10.63 8.69
N LYS A 61 9.40 -10.22 8.84
CA LYS A 61 8.31 -10.59 7.92
C LYS A 61 8.44 -9.93 6.54
N ARG A 62 9.33 -8.96 6.39
CA ARG A 62 9.57 -8.27 5.11
C ARG A 62 10.71 -8.85 4.30
N VAL A 63 11.48 -9.75 4.85
CA VAL A 63 12.52 -10.48 4.11
C VAL A 63 11.87 -11.74 3.56
N ALA A 64 11.23 -11.61 2.41
CA ALA A 64 10.69 -12.76 1.72
C ALA A 64 11.77 -13.31 0.78
N ASP A 65 12.29 -14.47 1.09
CA ASP A 65 13.20 -15.23 0.23
C ASP A 65 12.45 -16.20 -0.70
N ASP A 66 11.17 -16.47 -0.40
CA ASP A 66 10.29 -17.26 -1.25
C ASP A 66 8.84 -16.72 -1.22
N LEU A 67 8.03 -17.14 -2.17
CA LEU A 67 6.63 -16.77 -2.28
C LEU A 67 5.79 -17.46 -1.20
N ALA A 68 5.05 -16.67 -0.43
CA ALA A 68 4.08 -17.19 0.51
C ALA A 68 2.71 -17.39 -0.15
N GLU A 69 2.02 -18.48 0.23
CA GLU A 69 0.65 -18.69 -0.20
C GLU A 69 -0.30 -17.71 0.52
N VAL A 70 -1.15 -17.07 -0.24
CA VAL A 70 -2.14 -16.11 0.24
C VAL A 70 -3.46 -16.84 0.49
N PRO A 71 -4.04 -16.75 1.69
CA PRO A 71 -5.35 -17.32 1.97
C PRO A 71 -6.43 -16.75 1.04
N THR A 72 -7.32 -17.62 0.57
CA THR A 72 -8.38 -17.27 -0.38
C THR A 72 -9.75 -17.63 0.16
N LEU A 73 -10.77 -16.85 -0.22
CA LEU A 73 -12.16 -17.19 -0.02
C LEU A 73 -12.75 -17.70 -1.34
N ARG A 74 -13.46 -18.82 -1.27
CA ARG A 74 -14.18 -19.39 -2.43
C ARG A 74 -15.64 -19.02 -2.32
N ASN A 75 -16.17 -18.38 -3.36
CA ASN A 75 -17.58 -18.01 -3.43
C ASN A 75 -18.07 -18.10 -4.87
N ASP A 76 -19.10 -18.90 -5.12
CA ASP A 76 -19.73 -19.12 -6.44
C ASP A 76 -18.71 -19.40 -7.55
N GLY A 77 -17.73 -20.27 -7.27
CA GLY A 77 -16.66 -20.62 -8.20
C GLY A 77 -15.62 -19.53 -8.45
N LYS A 78 -15.76 -18.38 -7.80
CA LYS A 78 -14.80 -17.29 -7.82
C LYS A 78 -13.83 -17.44 -6.67
N ILE A 79 -12.63 -16.92 -6.86
CA ILE A 79 -11.58 -16.86 -5.85
C ILE A 79 -11.41 -15.40 -5.44
N LEU A 80 -11.60 -15.11 -4.18
CA LEU A 80 -11.35 -13.81 -3.60
C LEU A 80 -10.10 -13.87 -2.73
N PHE A 81 -9.24 -12.87 -2.83
CA PHE A 81 -8.07 -12.74 -1.98
C PHE A 81 -7.77 -11.27 -1.71
N TRP A 82 -7.15 -11.01 -0.57
CA TRP A 82 -6.63 -9.69 -0.26
C TRP A 82 -5.29 -9.50 -0.95
N ALA A 83 -5.17 -8.46 -1.73
CA ALA A 83 -3.91 -8.07 -2.34
C ALA A 83 -3.40 -6.76 -1.72
N GLU A 84 -2.15 -6.75 -1.31
CA GLU A 84 -1.45 -5.54 -0.90
C GLU A 84 -0.92 -4.80 -2.13
N GLY A 85 -1.03 -3.48 -2.12
CA GLY A 85 -0.47 -2.61 -3.15
C GLY A 85 1.01 -2.31 -2.94
N THR A 86 1.48 -1.27 -3.61
CA THR A 86 2.85 -0.73 -3.48
C THR A 86 2.96 0.34 -2.40
N THR A 87 1.86 0.68 -1.76
CA THR A 87 1.79 1.65 -0.68
C THR A 87 1.15 1.03 0.54
N ARG A 88 1.61 1.41 1.72
CA ARG A 88 1.01 1.02 2.99
C ARG A 88 0.90 2.21 3.91
N ARG A 89 -0.28 2.40 4.50
CA ARG A 89 -0.48 3.34 5.60
C ARG A 89 -0.45 2.60 6.91
N THR A 90 0.36 3.10 7.84
CA THR A 90 0.47 2.55 9.19
C THR A 90 0.28 3.67 10.18
N TYR A 91 -0.55 3.44 11.21
CA TYR A 91 -0.71 4.41 12.28
C TYR A 91 0.40 4.24 13.31
N ASP A 92 1.20 5.28 13.49
CA ASP A 92 2.23 5.35 14.53
C ASP A 92 1.55 5.76 15.85
N HIS A 93 1.32 4.81 16.74
CA HIS A 93 0.66 5.04 18.03
C HIS A 93 1.48 5.93 18.97
N TYR A 94 2.80 5.96 18.83
CA TYR A 94 3.65 6.79 19.66
C TYR A 94 3.60 8.26 19.22
N ARG A 95 3.70 8.50 17.91
CA ARG A 95 3.63 9.85 17.33
C ARG A 95 2.20 10.29 17.02
N LYS A 96 1.21 9.41 17.22
CA LYS A 96 -0.22 9.63 16.95
C LYS A 96 -0.48 10.15 15.52
N ARG A 97 0.24 9.61 14.55
CA ARG A 97 0.10 10.00 13.15
C ARG A 97 0.13 8.81 12.20
N TRP A 98 -0.41 9.01 11.03
CA TRP A 98 -0.27 8.07 9.93
C TRP A 98 1.08 8.26 9.24
N THR A 99 1.71 7.15 8.90
CA THR A 99 2.90 7.10 8.05
C THR A 99 2.57 6.39 6.76
N LEU A 100 3.15 6.86 5.67
CA LEU A 100 3.06 6.23 4.37
C LEU A 100 4.40 5.59 4.03
N SER A 101 4.36 4.31 3.65
CA SER A 101 5.48 3.62 3.01
C SER A 101 5.11 3.35 1.57
N GLN A 102 5.97 3.71 0.64
CA GLN A 102 5.75 3.54 -0.80
C GLN A 102 6.94 2.80 -1.41
N ASN A 103 6.65 1.98 -2.42
CA ASN A 103 7.69 1.37 -3.23
C ASN A 103 8.12 2.33 -4.32
N ASN A 104 9.34 2.83 -4.23
CA ASN A 104 9.89 3.83 -5.16
C ASN A 104 10.29 3.21 -6.52
N TYR A 105 10.29 1.88 -6.65
CA TYR A 105 10.79 1.19 -7.84
C TYR A 105 9.68 0.51 -8.65
N SER A 106 8.48 0.41 -8.10
CA SER A 106 7.36 -0.24 -8.79
C SER A 106 6.02 0.41 -8.48
N ALA A 107 5.26 0.69 -9.53
CA ALA A 107 3.87 1.14 -9.43
C ALA A 107 2.86 -0.03 -9.26
N TYR A 108 3.33 -1.26 -9.22
CA TYR A 108 2.49 -2.45 -9.16
C TYR A 108 3.05 -3.49 -8.20
N SER A 109 2.17 -4.18 -7.50
CA SER A 109 2.48 -5.44 -6.86
C SER A 109 2.15 -6.61 -7.78
N TYR A 110 2.74 -7.76 -7.51
CA TYR A 110 2.58 -8.95 -8.32
C TYR A 110 2.25 -10.14 -7.45
N TYR A 111 1.26 -10.90 -7.92
CA TYR A 111 0.89 -12.18 -7.36
C TYR A 111 1.03 -13.26 -8.42
N PHE A 112 1.18 -14.49 -7.98
CA PHE A 112 1.35 -15.63 -8.86
C PHE A 112 0.28 -16.64 -8.56
N ILE A 113 -0.27 -17.26 -9.59
CA ILE A 113 -1.29 -18.30 -9.48
C ILE A 113 -0.78 -19.57 -10.12
N THR A 114 -1.07 -20.68 -9.45
CA THR A 114 -0.79 -22.03 -9.92
C THR A 114 -1.88 -22.98 -9.43
N GLU A 115 -1.87 -24.24 -9.85
CA GLU A 115 -2.72 -25.30 -9.31
C GLU A 115 -1.91 -26.17 -8.34
N GLY A 116 -2.54 -26.59 -7.26
CA GLY A 116 -1.94 -27.47 -6.27
C GLY A 116 -2.97 -28.04 -5.30
N GLU A 117 -2.53 -28.95 -4.44
CA GLU A 117 -3.38 -29.56 -3.44
C GLU A 117 -3.61 -28.59 -2.26
N SER A 118 -4.81 -28.67 -1.67
CA SER A 118 -5.15 -28.00 -0.42
C SER A 118 -4.81 -26.50 -0.39
N PRO A 119 -5.46 -25.67 -1.26
CA PRO A 119 -5.27 -24.22 -1.22
C PRO A 119 -5.60 -23.65 0.15
N LEU A 120 -4.81 -22.68 0.62
CA LEU A 120 -5.09 -21.96 1.86
C LEU A 120 -6.41 -21.19 1.75
N THR A 121 -7.21 -21.30 2.79
CA THR A 121 -8.49 -20.58 2.92
C THR A 121 -8.40 -19.54 4.04
N VAL A 122 -9.17 -18.45 3.89
CA VAL A 122 -9.32 -17.49 4.97
C VAL A 122 -10.02 -18.14 6.17
N GLU A 123 -9.57 -17.80 7.35
CA GLU A 123 -10.22 -18.24 8.58
C GLU A 123 -11.55 -17.50 8.75
N GLN A 124 -12.59 -18.24 9.09
CA GLN A 124 -13.89 -17.65 9.37
C GLN A 124 -13.96 -17.31 10.85
N LEU A 125 -14.06 -16.01 11.15
CA LEU A 125 -14.29 -15.56 12.51
C LEU A 125 -15.73 -15.86 12.92
N PRO A 126 -15.98 -16.18 14.21
CA PRO A 126 -17.33 -16.31 14.72
C PRO A 126 -18.10 -14.99 14.56
N ALA A 127 -19.38 -15.09 14.25
CA ALA A 127 -20.23 -13.92 14.14
C ALA A 127 -20.22 -13.13 15.47
N VAL A 128 -19.82 -11.88 15.42
CA VAL A 128 -19.93 -10.98 16.56
C VAL A 128 -21.37 -10.50 16.63
N ALA A 129 -22.08 -10.81 17.73
CA ALA A 129 -23.40 -10.28 17.95
C ALA A 129 -23.32 -8.75 18.05
N ALA A 130 -23.98 -8.06 17.13
CA ALA A 130 -24.11 -6.61 17.22
C ALA A 130 -25.05 -6.28 18.36
N ASN A 131 -24.52 -5.76 19.47
CA ASN A 131 -25.33 -5.32 20.62
C ASN A 131 -25.99 -3.95 20.38
N GLY A 132 -26.12 -3.56 19.14
CA GLY A 132 -27.00 -2.47 18.70
C GLY A 132 -26.55 -1.04 18.94
N GLN A 133 -25.39 -0.80 19.54
CA GLN A 133 -24.90 0.57 19.70
C GLN A 133 -23.51 0.75 19.08
N ALA A 134 -23.41 1.66 18.12
CA ALA A 134 -22.13 2.14 17.66
C ALA A 134 -21.40 2.82 18.83
N THR A 135 -20.22 2.32 19.19
CA THR A 135 -19.40 2.90 20.26
C THR A 135 -18.53 4.05 19.74
N ARG A 136 -18.42 4.18 18.43
CA ARG A 136 -17.72 5.27 17.74
C ARG A 136 -18.46 5.65 16.47
N ASN A 137 -18.64 6.93 16.27
CA ASN A 137 -19.20 7.53 15.06
C ASN A 137 -18.17 8.29 14.23
N THR A 138 -16.93 8.37 14.72
CA THR A 138 -15.80 9.02 14.02
C THR A 138 -14.63 8.07 13.93
N VAL A 139 -13.87 8.17 12.85
CA VAL A 139 -12.66 7.40 12.61
C VAL A 139 -11.52 8.34 12.18
N PRO A 140 -10.27 8.07 12.58
CA PRO A 140 -9.12 8.79 12.03
C PRO A 140 -9.05 8.59 10.51
N TYR A 141 -8.90 9.69 9.78
CA TYR A 141 -8.75 9.67 8.34
C TYR A 141 -7.46 10.36 7.94
N ALA A 142 -6.81 9.87 6.88
CA ALA A 142 -5.63 10.49 6.32
C ALA A 142 -5.71 10.46 4.80
N VAL A 143 -5.38 11.60 4.19
CA VAL A 143 -5.18 11.71 2.76
C VAL A 143 -3.73 12.08 2.48
N THR A 144 -3.18 11.55 1.40
CA THR A 144 -1.81 11.81 0.98
C THR A 144 -1.82 12.23 -0.47
N LEU A 145 -1.13 13.32 -0.76
CA LEU A 145 -0.72 13.69 -2.10
C LEU A 145 0.77 13.42 -2.19
N ASP A 146 1.12 12.42 -2.97
CA ASP A 146 2.50 12.03 -3.18
C ASP A 146 2.65 11.53 -4.62
N LYS A 147 3.44 12.26 -5.40
CA LYS A 147 3.70 11.97 -6.79
C LYS A 147 5.20 11.90 -6.99
N ASP A 148 5.68 10.70 -7.24
CA ASP A 148 7.08 10.44 -7.51
C ASP A 148 7.40 10.69 -9.00
N GLU A 149 7.50 11.96 -9.39
CA GLU A 149 7.69 12.36 -10.78
C GLU A 149 9.10 12.87 -11.07
N ALA A 150 9.78 13.46 -10.09
CA ALA A 150 11.08 14.10 -10.30
C ALA A 150 12.04 13.88 -9.12
N GLY A 151 13.33 13.79 -9.43
CA GLY A 151 14.42 13.83 -8.45
C GLY A 151 15.31 15.04 -8.70
N PHE A 152 16.00 15.52 -7.68
CA PHE A 152 16.95 16.65 -7.83
C PHE A 152 18.22 16.30 -8.61
N TYR A 153 18.56 15.02 -8.64
CA TYR A 153 19.73 14.48 -9.34
C TYR A 153 19.34 13.14 -9.95
N GLU A 154 20.21 12.58 -10.75
CA GLU A 154 20.03 11.22 -11.31
C GLU A 154 20.08 10.11 -10.23
N VAL A 155 19.78 10.43 -8.98
CA VAL A 155 19.87 9.54 -7.82
C VAL A 155 18.51 9.41 -7.15
N GLY A 156 17.90 8.25 -7.25
CA GLY A 156 16.50 8.04 -6.99
C GLY A 156 16.13 7.43 -5.64
N ARG A 157 16.54 8.00 -4.51
CA ARG A 157 15.98 7.58 -3.20
C ARG A 157 14.76 8.37 -2.75
N ARG A 158 14.65 9.62 -3.20
CA ARG A 158 13.49 10.48 -2.95
C ARG A 158 13.07 11.12 -4.24
N PHE A 159 11.81 10.99 -4.52
CA PHE A 159 11.15 11.65 -5.61
C PHE A 159 10.20 12.72 -5.06
N PHE A 160 9.88 13.66 -5.90
CA PHE A 160 9.00 14.77 -5.60
C PHE A 160 7.99 14.93 -6.74
N ASP A 161 6.93 15.67 -6.49
CA ASP A 161 6.07 16.17 -7.55
C ASP A 161 6.92 16.99 -8.54
N GLY A 162 6.75 16.76 -9.84
CA GLY A 162 7.57 17.36 -10.89
C GLY A 162 7.40 18.86 -11.11
N HIS A 163 6.86 19.59 -10.13
CA HIS A 163 6.67 21.02 -10.24
C HIS A 163 7.92 21.82 -9.89
N ASP A 164 8.33 22.68 -10.81
CA ASP A 164 9.46 23.59 -10.62
C ASP A 164 8.98 24.95 -10.08
N PHE A 165 9.46 25.33 -8.89
CA PHE A 165 9.20 26.62 -8.25
C PHE A 165 10.29 27.65 -8.52
N ALA A 166 11.29 27.38 -9.35
CA ALA A 166 12.49 28.20 -9.54
C ALA A 166 12.18 29.62 -10.01
N GLN A 167 10.98 29.90 -10.52
CA GLN A 167 10.60 31.22 -11.06
C GLN A 167 9.54 31.93 -10.20
N GLY A 168 9.47 31.66 -8.91
CA GLY A 168 8.51 32.32 -8.03
C GLY A 168 7.08 31.87 -8.21
N ASN A 169 6.88 30.71 -8.79
CA ASN A 169 5.56 30.14 -9.01
C ASN A 169 4.94 29.63 -7.71
N SER A 170 3.62 29.68 -7.66
CA SER A 170 2.85 29.05 -6.61
C SER A 170 2.04 27.88 -7.18
N ARG A 171 1.73 26.91 -6.33
CA ARG A 171 0.87 25.80 -6.69
C ARG A 171 -0.17 25.55 -5.61
N ASN A 172 -1.40 25.33 -6.05
CA ASN A 172 -2.50 24.95 -5.17
C ASN A 172 -2.68 23.43 -5.20
N PHE A 173 -2.78 22.85 -4.02
CA PHE A 173 -3.13 21.46 -3.83
C PHE A 173 -4.52 21.37 -3.21
N LYS A 174 -5.36 20.52 -3.75
CA LYS A 174 -6.66 20.23 -3.18
C LYS A 174 -6.60 18.91 -2.45
N LEU A 175 -6.90 18.93 -1.16
CA LEU A 175 -7.07 17.75 -0.33
C LEU A 175 -8.57 17.52 -0.18
N ASP A 176 -9.07 16.40 -0.69
CA ASP A 176 -10.44 15.98 -0.46
C ASP A 176 -10.50 15.20 0.85
N VAL A 177 -11.09 15.83 1.87
CA VAL A 177 -11.35 15.22 3.17
C VAL A 177 -12.88 15.13 3.32
N PRO A 178 -13.48 13.99 2.98
CA PRO A 178 -14.92 13.82 3.09
C PRO A 178 -15.33 13.77 4.57
N ASP A 179 -16.49 14.28 4.87
CA ASP A 179 -17.18 14.14 6.17
C ASP A 179 -16.30 14.55 7.38
N LEU A 180 -15.52 15.63 7.23
CA LEU A 180 -14.69 16.14 8.30
C LEU A 180 -15.56 16.54 9.51
N ASP A 181 -15.27 15.95 10.67
CA ASP A 181 -15.90 16.36 11.93
C ASP A 181 -15.28 17.68 12.42
N THR A 182 -15.98 18.77 12.14
CA THR A 182 -15.56 20.12 12.55
C THR A 182 -15.86 20.42 14.03
N THR A 183 -16.52 19.51 14.73
CA THR A 183 -16.85 19.66 16.16
C THR A 183 -15.85 18.97 17.07
N SER A 184 -14.97 18.14 16.51
CA SER A 184 -13.91 17.46 17.24
C SER A 184 -12.91 18.48 17.79
N ALA A 185 -12.48 18.24 19.04
CA ALA A 185 -11.36 18.97 19.64
C ALA A 185 -9.98 18.50 19.12
N ASP A 186 -9.96 17.43 18.34
CA ASP A 186 -8.73 16.90 17.77
C ASP A 186 -8.22 17.82 16.67
N ALA A 187 -6.94 18.13 16.72
CA ALA A 187 -6.32 19.03 15.75
C ALA A 187 -6.15 18.34 14.38
N LEU A 188 -6.46 19.06 13.32
CA LEU A 188 -6.04 18.69 11.98
C LEU A 188 -4.51 18.82 11.90
N SER A 189 -3.84 17.75 11.50
CA SER A 189 -2.40 17.75 11.28
C SER A 189 -2.09 17.71 9.79
N ILE A 190 -1.26 18.62 9.33
CA ILE A 190 -0.77 18.63 7.95
C ILE A 190 0.75 18.47 8.00
N GLU A 191 1.25 17.44 7.36
CA GLU A 191 2.69 17.22 7.18
C GLU A 191 3.04 17.55 5.72
N ILE A 192 4.00 18.44 5.53
CA ILE A 192 4.49 18.84 4.21
C ILE A 192 5.96 18.47 4.12
N SER A 193 6.29 17.63 3.14
CA SER A 193 7.66 17.33 2.77
C SER A 193 8.00 18.08 1.50
N TRP A 194 9.01 18.93 1.56
CA TRP A 194 9.46 19.69 0.41
C TRP A 194 10.99 19.68 0.32
N GLY A 195 11.49 19.93 -0.85
CA GLY A 195 12.91 19.98 -1.08
C GLY A 195 13.25 21.15 -1.98
N ALA A 196 14.44 21.71 -1.77
CA ALA A 196 14.98 22.75 -2.62
C ALA A 196 16.43 22.42 -2.96
N SER A 197 16.84 22.74 -4.19
CA SER A 197 18.23 22.74 -4.62
C SER A 197 18.61 24.16 -4.98
N SER A 198 19.58 24.71 -4.27
CA SER A 198 20.14 26.05 -4.56
C SER A 198 21.66 25.97 -4.53
N ALA A 199 22.30 26.51 -5.54
CA ALA A 199 23.76 26.59 -5.59
C ALA A 199 24.32 27.64 -4.60
N THR A 200 23.52 28.66 -4.26
CA THR A 200 23.91 29.76 -3.40
C THR A 200 22.72 30.35 -2.67
N GLY A 201 22.85 30.53 -1.37
CA GLY A 201 21.87 31.25 -0.56
C GLY A 201 20.82 30.37 0.13
N THR A 202 19.88 31.02 0.77
CA THR A 202 18.77 30.40 1.51
C THR A 202 17.54 30.33 0.62
N THR A 203 16.92 29.16 0.56
CA THR A 203 15.63 28.96 -0.08
C THR A 203 14.53 28.98 0.97
N THR A 204 13.47 29.74 0.71
CA THR A 204 12.29 29.81 1.58
C THR A 204 11.05 29.37 0.82
N ALA A 205 10.16 28.69 1.51
CA ALA A 205 8.83 28.33 0.99
C ALA A 205 7.75 28.84 1.96
N GLU A 206 6.69 29.37 1.40
CA GLU A 206 5.52 29.79 2.16
C GLU A 206 4.39 28.79 1.90
N PHE A 207 3.77 28.29 2.96
CA PHE A 207 2.65 27.38 2.90
C PHE A 207 1.41 28.06 3.46
N LYS A 208 0.33 28.03 2.72
CA LYS A 208 -0.95 28.60 3.13
C LYS A 208 -2.03 27.53 3.12
N LEU A 209 -2.83 27.48 4.16
CA LEU A 209 -4.02 26.65 4.24
C LEU A 209 -5.25 27.52 4.05
N ASN A 210 -6.03 27.28 2.98
CA ASN A 210 -7.23 28.06 2.65
C ASN A 210 -6.99 29.59 2.59
N GLY A 211 -5.78 29.99 2.21
CA GLY A 211 -5.42 31.40 2.05
C GLY A 211 -4.88 32.10 3.30
N ALA A 212 -4.78 31.39 4.42
CA ALA A 212 -4.19 31.92 5.67
C ALA A 212 -2.80 31.35 5.90
#